data_dc8504f87c9d3d5a1712860d83e4a739
#
_entry.id   dc8504f87c9d3d5a1712860d83e4a739
#
_cell.length_a   1.000
_cell.length_b   1.000
_cell.length_c   1.000
_cell.angle_alpha   90.00
_cell.angle_beta   90.00
_cell.angle_gamma   90.00
#
_symmetry.space_group_name_H-M   'P 1'
#
loop_
_entity.id
_entity.type
_entity.pdbx_description
1 polymer ?
#
loop_
_entity_poly.entity_id
_entity_poly.type
_entity_poly.pdbx_seq_one_letter_code
_entity_poly.pdbx_strand_id
1 'polypeptide(L)'
;HYVERFPVDNAARFWEALSQADIDRIYRGYWERVRQLAECRLGDIVGHLDLPKKFGFVSAADLSREIGDALDAIATAGLCVELNTAGWDKPCAAPYPSAELLREVQARGIPVMLNADAHTPTEVARHYSRGVALLRECGFRALRGYARRQAWEFPLPE
;
A
#
# COMPACT_ATOMS: atom_id res chain seq x y z
N HIS A 1 -7.02 -10.81 -0.30
CA HIS A 1 -7.13 -9.82 0.77
C HIS A 1 -7.77 -10.41 2.04
N TYR A 2 -7.14 -11.46 2.56
CA TYR A 2 -7.60 -12.13 3.78
C TYR A 2 -6.48 -12.19 4.81
N VAL A 3 -6.84 -11.88 6.06
CA VAL A 3 -6.04 -12.20 7.25
C VAL A 3 -6.75 -13.35 7.93
N GLU A 4 -6.13 -14.53 7.96
CA GLU A 4 -6.81 -15.77 8.33
C GLU A 4 -8.06 -15.98 7.47
N ARG A 5 -9.27 -15.82 8.07
CA ARG A 5 -10.56 -15.89 7.37
C ARG A 5 -11.26 -14.52 7.26
N PHE A 6 -10.61 -13.45 7.73
CA PHE A 6 -11.20 -12.11 7.74
C PHE A 6 -10.94 -11.38 6.41
N PRO A 7 -12.00 -10.95 5.68
CA PRO A 7 -11.88 -10.25 4.42
C PRO A 7 -11.66 -8.75 4.64
N VAL A 8 -10.42 -8.28 4.57
CA VAL A 8 -10.03 -6.91 4.94
C VAL A 8 -10.62 -5.81 4.05
N ASP A 9 -11.00 -6.12 2.82
CA ASP A 9 -11.45 -5.16 1.80
C ASP A 9 -12.88 -5.36 1.28
N ASN A 10 -13.63 -6.32 1.83
CA ASN A 10 -14.94 -6.71 1.31
C ASN A 10 -16.04 -5.69 1.67
N ALA A 11 -16.34 -5.49 2.94
CA ALA A 11 -17.38 -4.56 3.38
C ALA A 11 -17.15 -4.04 4.80
N ALA A 12 -17.54 -2.77 5.05
CA ALA A 12 -17.41 -2.11 6.35
C ALA A 12 -18.07 -2.90 7.49
N ARG A 13 -19.23 -3.52 7.24
CA ARG A 13 -19.98 -4.29 8.25
C ARG A 13 -19.18 -5.38 8.95
N PHE A 14 -18.14 -5.93 8.30
CA PHE A 14 -17.28 -6.92 8.95
C PHE A 14 -16.38 -6.28 10.01
N TRP A 15 -15.99 -5.03 9.81
CA TRP A 15 -15.17 -4.26 10.74
C TRP A 15 -16.01 -3.69 11.90
N GLU A 16 -17.26 -3.28 11.63
CA GLU A 16 -18.18 -2.70 12.62
C GLU A 16 -18.46 -3.66 13.79
N ALA A 17 -18.39 -4.96 13.55
CA ALA A 17 -18.64 -5.99 14.56
C ALA A 17 -17.42 -6.33 15.43
N LEU A 18 -16.24 -5.73 15.14
CA LEU A 18 -14.99 -6.08 15.79
C LEU A 18 -14.73 -5.21 17.03
N SER A 19 -14.11 -5.81 18.05
CA SER A 19 -13.47 -5.07 19.12
C SER A 19 -12.16 -4.43 18.62
N GLN A 20 -11.66 -3.40 19.33
CA GLN A 20 -10.36 -2.81 19.04
C GLN A 20 -9.24 -3.85 19.07
N ALA A 21 -9.27 -4.78 20.01
CA ALA A 21 -8.29 -5.86 20.12
C ALA A 21 -8.31 -6.79 18.87
N ASP A 22 -9.49 -7.04 18.29
CA ASP A 22 -9.60 -7.81 17.04
C ASP A 22 -9.05 -7.03 15.84
N ILE A 23 -9.33 -5.72 15.77
CA ILE A 23 -8.76 -4.83 14.76
C ILE A 23 -7.23 -4.86 14.83
N ASP A 24 -6.66 -4.69 16.03
CA ASP A 24 -5.21 -4.71 16.25
C ASP A 24 -4.60 -6.05 15.83
N ARG A 25 -5.26 -7.17 16.14
CA ARG A 25 -4.81 -8.52 15.72
C ARG A 25 -4.84 -8.66 14.20
N ILE A 26 -5.88 -8.16 13.52
CA ILE A 26 -5.99 -8.21 12.06
C ILE A 26 -4.88 -7.40 11.41
N TYR A 27 -4.58 -6.21 11.92
CA TYR A 27 -3.49 -5.38 11.39
C TYR A 27 -2.12 -6.06 11.55
N ARG A 28 -1.83 -6.67 12.71
CA ARG A 28 -0.59 -7.45 12.90
C ARG A 28 -0.51 -8.59 11.89
N GLY A 29 -1.57 -9.37 11.76
CA GLY A 29 -1.64 -10.47 10.79
C GLY A 29 -1.52 -10.00 9.35
N TYR A 30 -2.03 -8.81 9.02
CA TYR A 30 -1.89 -8.22 7.70
C TYR A 30 -0.42 -7.90 7.36
N TRP A 31 0.30 -7.22 8.24
CA TRP A 31 1.70 -6.89 8.03
C TRP A 31 2.58 -8.14 7.97
N GLU A 32 2.27 -9.14 8.78
CA GLU A 32 2.95 -10.45 8.67
C GLU A 32 2.73 -11.09 7.29
N ARG A 33 1.52 -11.00 6.71
CA ARG A 33 1.25 -11.49 5.35
C ARG A 33 1.99 -10.69 4.29
N VAL A 34 2.09 -9.38 4.45
CA VAL A 34 2.90 -8.52 3.56
C VAL A 34 4.37 -8.95 3.59
N ARG A 35 4.92 -9.17 4.78
CA ARG A 35 6.29 -9.67 4.94
C ARG A 35 6.49 -11.01 4.22
N GLN A 36 5.62 -11.98 4.48
CA GLN A 36 5.66 -13.31 3.84
C GLN A 36 5.54 -13.23 2.32
N LEU A 37 4.67 -12.35 1.80
CA LEU A 37 4.53 -12.09 0.37
C LEU A 37 5.86 -11.62 -0.24
N ALA A 38 6.52 -10.68 0.42
CA ALA A 38 7.81 -10.17 -0.03
C ALA A 38 8.89 -11.27 -0.03
N GLU A 39 8.96 -12.06 1.02
CA GLU A 39 9.91 -13.19 1.16
C GLU A 39 9.71 -14.27 0.09
N CYS A 40 8.48 -14.51 -0.34
CA CYS A 40 8.18 -15.48 -1.41
C CYS A 40 8.71 -15.08 -2.79
N ARG A 41 8.95 -13.78 -3.06
CA ARG A 41 9.45 -13.23 -4.33
C ARG A 41 8.67 -13.69 -5.58
N LEU A 42 7.38 -13.98 -5.42
CA LEU A 42 6.52 -14.46 -6.52
C LEU A 42 5.99 -13.32 -7.40
N GLY A 43 5.94 -12.09 -6.88
CA GLY A 43 5.49 -10.89 -7.58
C GLY A 43 6.62 -9.89 -7.74
N ASP A 44 6.35 -8.82 -8.48
CA ASP A 44 7.26 -7.71 -8.70
C ASP A 44 6.79 -6.43 -7.98
N ILE A 45 5.50 -6.39 -7.60
CA ILE A 45 4.82 -5.21 -7.06
C ILE A 45 3.99 -5.62 -5.85
N VAL A 46 4.05 -4.80 -4.80
CA VAL A 46 3.11 -4.86 -3.66
C VAL A 46 2.05 -3.78 -3.88
N GLY A 47 0.82 -4.21 -4.17
CA GLY A 47 -0.33 -3.34 -4.38
C GLY A 47 -0.91 -2.81 -3.07
N HIS A 48 -1.53 -1.61 -3.09
CA HIS A 48 -2.32 -1.00 -1.99
C HIS A 48 -1.84 -1.40 -0.57
N LEU A 49 -0.59 -1.11 -0.26
CA LEU A 49 0.20 -1.67 0.85
C LEU A 49 -0.50 -1.66 2.23
N ASP A 50 -1.29 -0.64 2.56
CA ASP A 50 -1.99 -0.49 3.86
C ASP A 50 -3.52 -0.54 3.71
N LEU A 51 -4.01 -1.42 2.86
CA LEU A 51 -5.42 -1.60 2.50
C LEU A 51 -6.41 -1.76 3.69
N PRO A 52 -6.05 -2.34 4.85
CA PRO A 52 -6.99 -2.52 5.95
C PRO A 52 -7.66 -1.24 6.44
N LYS A 53 -7.04 -0.06 6.27
CA LYS A 53 -7.62 1.23 6.64
C LYS A 53 -8.79 1.68 5.76
N LYS A 54 -9.09 0.96 4.66
CA LYS A 54 -10.06 1.30 3.61
C LYS A 54 -11.38 1.86 4.14
N PHE A 55 -11.92 1.24 5.17
CA PHE A 55 -13.21 1.59 5.76
C PHE A 55 -13.11 2.53 6.96
N GLY A 56 -11.92 3.07 7.26
CA GLY A 56 -11.71 4.00 8.37
C GLY A 56 -11.43 3.34 9.73
N PHE A 57 -11.42 2.01 9.79
CA PHE A 57 -11.02 1.28 11.00
C PHE A 57 -9.51 1.14 11.05
N VAL A 58 -8.90 1.61 12.14
CA VAL A 58 -7.45 1.62 12.30
C VAL A 58 -7.03 0.94 13.60
N SER A 59 -5.85 0.34 13.59
CA SER A 59 -5.25 -0.20 14.80
C SER A 59 -4.88 0.90 15.79
N ALA A 60 -5.11 0.65 17.07
CA ALA A 60 -4.61 1.49 18.17
C ALA A 60 -3.27 0.97 18.74
N ALA A 61 -2.83 -0.20 18.30
CA ALA A 61 -1.56 -0.77 18.73
C ALA A 61 -0.37 -0.11 18.01
N ASP A 62 0.78 -0.07 18.68
CA ASP A 62 2.04 0.22 18.01
C ASP A 62 2.41 -0.96 17.07
N LEU A 63 2.49 -0.68 15.79
CA LEU A 63 2.81 -1.63 14.73
C LEU A 63 4.16 -1.32 14.07
N SER A 64 4.95 -0.43 14.66
CA SER A 64 6.22 0.04 14.06
C SER A 64 7.17 -1.10 13.71
N ARG A 65 7.19 -2.14 14.53
CA ARG A 65 8.00 -3.33 14.29
C ARG A 65 7.49 -4.13 13.10
N GLU A 66 6.21 -4.49 13.11
CA GLU A 66 5.60 -5.32 12.04
C GLU A 66 5.66 -4.61 10.68
N ILE A 67 5.46 -3.30 10.68
CA ILE A 67 5.61 -2.44 9.48
C ILE A 67 7.07 -2.43 9.03
N GLY A 68 8.00 -2.18 9.95
CA GLY A 68 9.44 -2.17 9.65
C GLY A 68 9.90 -3.49 9.05
N ASP A 69 9.59 -4.61 9.68
CA ASP A 69 9.96 -5.96 9.22
C ASP A 69 9.40 -6.24 7.80
N ALA A 70 8.16 -5.80 7.51
CA ALA A 70 7.55 -5.95 6.20
C ALA A 70 8.22 -5.09 5.13
N LEU A 71 8.53 -3.82 5.43
CA LEU A 71 9.21 -2.92 4.50
C LEU A 71 10.65 -3.37 4.24
N ASP A 72 11.36 -3.86 5.23
CA ASP A 72 12.72 -4.39 5.09
C ASP A 72 12.72 -5.66 4.20
N ALA A 73 11.72 -6.52 4.34
CA ALA A 73 11.51 -7.66 3.45
C ALA A 73 11.24 -7.23 2.01
N ILE A 74 10.38 -6.20 1.80
CA ILE A 74 10.09 -5.63 0.48
C ILE A 74 11.38 -5.08 -0.16
N ALA A 75 12.16 -4.30 0.58
CA ALA A 75 13.44 -3.76 0.12
C ALA A 75 14.44 -4.86 -0.26
N THR A 76 14.59 -5.87 0.62
CA THR A 76 15.49 -7.01 0.40
C THR A 76 15.07 -7.86 -0.81
N ALA A 77 13.78 -7.99 -1.06
CA ALA A 77 13.23 -8.69 -2.21
C ALA A 77 13.35 -7.90 -3.52
N GLY A 78 13.63 -6.59 -3.47
CA GLY A 78 13.71 -5.70 -4.63
C GLY A 78 12.34 -5.39 -5.25
N LEU A 79 11.26 -5.53 -4.47
CA LEU A 79 9.91 -5.28 -4.95
C LEU A 79 9.63 -3.79 -5.08
N CYS A 80 8.65 -3.46 -5.91
CA CYS A 80 8.09 -2.12 -6.05
C CYS A 80 6.84 -1.97 -5.20
N VAL A 81 6.62 -0.80 -4.59
CA VAL A 81 5.37 -0.47 -3.90
C VAL A 81 4.48 0.36 -4.82
N GLU A 82 3.21 0.02 -4.87
CA GLU A 82 2.20 0.81 -5.57
C GLU A 82 1.75 2.00 -4.71
N LEU A 83 1.81 3.24 -5.25
CA LEU A 83 0.93 4.30 -4.79
C LEU A 83 -0.40 4.16 -5.50
N ASN A 84 -1.41 3.70 -4.78
CA ASN A 84 -2.75 3.49 -5.27
C ASN A 84 -3.64 4.67 -4.89
N THR A 85 -4.18 5.36 -5.89
CA THR A 85 -4.95 6.59 -5.68
C THR A 85 -6.43 6.36 -5.34
N ALA A 86 -6.94 5.13 -5.49
CA ALA A 86 -8.34 4.81 -5.23
C ALA A 86 -8.77 5.08 -3.78
N GLY A 87 -7.83 5.01 -2.84
CA GLY A 87 -8.12 5.22 -1.42
C GLY A 87 -8.66 6.60 -1.09
N TRP A 88 -8.38 7.62 -1.90
CA TRP A 88 -8.95 8.96 -1.71
C TRP A 88 -10.47 9.01 -1.88
N ASP A 89 -11.05 8.05 -2.59
CA ASP A 89 -12.50 7.92 -2.79
C ASP A 89 -13.14 6.89 -1.83
N LYS A 90 -12.39 6.42 -0.85
CA LYS A 90 -12.87 5.47 0.15
C LYS A 90 -13.05 6.16 1.51
N PRO A 91 -13.76 5.55 2.48
CA PRO A 91 -13.97 6.14 3.80
C PRO A 91 -12.71 6.60 4.52
N CYS A 92 -11.56 5.97 4.28
CA CYS A 92 -10.28 6.41 4.82
C CYS A 92 -9.77 7.74 4.24
N ALA A 93 -10.31 8.21 3.10
CA ALA A 93 -9.96 9.46 2.40
C ALA A 93 -8.44 9.67 2.21
N ALA A 94 -7.67 8.59 2.09
CA ALA A 94 -6.22 8.58 1.99
C ALA A 94 -5.74 7.56 0.94
N PRO A 95 -4.60 7.79 0.27
CA PRO A 95 -4.09 6.83 -0.71
C PRO A 95 -3.54 5.57 -0.02
N TYR A 96 -3.23 4.54 -0.78
CA TYR A 96 -2.51 3.37 -0.31
C TYR A 96 -1.11 3.33 -0.94
N PRO A 97 -0.04 3.40 -0.14
CA PRO A 97 0.00 3.64 1.30
C PRO A 97 -0.22 5.11 1.68
N SER A 98 -0.35 5.36 3.00
CA SER A 98 -0.43 6.71 3.56
C SER A 98 0.87 7.50 3.30
N ALA A 99 0.83 8.83 3.45
CA ALA A 99 2.00 9.69 3.27
C ALA A 99 3.15 9.34 4.23
N GLU A 100 2.81 8.99 5.48
CA GLU A 100 3.79 8.58 6.49
C GLU A 100 4.50 7.29 6.04
N LEU A 101 3.74 6.31 5.59
CA LEU A 101 4.27 5.04 5.13
C LEU A 101 5.06 5.19 3.82
N LEU A 102 4.66 6.10 2.92
CA LEU A 102 5.43 6.44 1.73
C LEU A 102 6.82 7.00 2.05
N ARG A 103 6.95 7.81 3.12
CA ARG A 103 8.26 8.29 3.56
C ARG A 103 9.14 7.14 4.07
N GLU A 104 8.55 6.17 4.77
CA GLU A 104 9.26 4.96 5.21
C GLU A 104 9.71 4.09 4.02
N VAL A 105 8.88 3.98 2.98
CA VAL A 105 9.18 3.32 1.70
C VAL A 105 10.37 4.02 1.03
N GLN A 106 10.31 5.35 0.93
CA GLN A 106 11.36 6.15 0.32
C GLN A 106 12.69 6.07 1.10
N ALA A 107 12.64 6.14 2.43
CA ALA A 107 13.83 6.06 3.30
C ALA A 107 14.60 4.74 3.13
N ARG A 108 13.92 3.65 2.70
CA ARG A 108 14.52 2.35 2.40
C ARG A 108 14.94 2.19 0.93
N GLY A 109 14.79 3.22 0.12
CA GLY A 109 15.09 3.16 -1.31
C GLY A 109 14.18 2.20 -2.10
N ILE A 110 13.00 1.88 -1.56
CA ILE A 110 12.03 1.02 -2.25
C ILE A 110 11.42 1.82 -3.42
N PRO A 111 11.46 1.31 -4.65
CA PRO A 111 10.88 1.99 -5.79
C PRO A 111 9.36 2.02 -5.72
N VAL A 112 8.76 3.02 -6.37
CA VAL A 112 7.31 3.17 -6.42
C VAL A 112 6.77 3.22 -7.84
N MET A 113 5.53 2.80 -8.00
CA MET A 113 4.70 3.03 -9.17
C MET A 113 3.40 3.73 -8.78
N LEU A 114 2.72 4.34 -9.74
CA LEU A 114 1.48 5.08 -9.53
C LEU A 114 0.34 4.40 -10.28
N ASN A 115 -0.73 4.04 -9.58
CA ASN A 115 -1.91 3.41 -10.15
C ASN A 115 -3.21 3.99 -9.58
N ALA A 116 -4.29 3.86 -10.36
CA ALA A 116 -5.62 4.32 -10.01
C ALA A 116 -6.54 3.20 -9.47
N ASP A 117 -6.14 1.93 -9.60
CA ASP A 117 -7.01 0.77 -9.30
C ASP A 117 -8.38 0.89 -10.00
N ALA A 118 -8.33 1.26 -11.28
CA ALA A 118 -9.50 1.57 -12.07
C ALA A 118 -10.32 0.30 -12.39
N HIS A 119 -11.60 0.33 -12.08
CA HIS A 119 -12.58 -0.71 -12.42
C HIS A 119 -13.56 -0.27 -13.51
N THR A 120 -13.51 1.02 -13.88
CA THR A 120 -14.27 1.62 -14.99
C THR A 120 -13.36 2.54 -15.81
N PRO A 121 -13.70 2.83 -17.08
CA PRO A 121 -12.91 3.72 -17.92
C PRO A 121 -12.71 5.14 -17.35
N THR A 122 -13.69 5.64 -16.61
CA THR A 122 -13.65 6.98 -15.99
C THR A 122 -12.70 7.08 -14.80
N GLU A 123 -12.27 5.96 -14.26
CA GLU A 123 -11.34 5.90 -13.12
C GLU A 123 -9.88 5.83 -13.55
N VAL A 124 -9.60 5.63 -14.83
CA VAL A 124 -8.24 5.60 -15.36
C VAL A 124 -7.57 6.94 -15.11
N ALA A 125 -6.37 6.91 -14.49
CA ALA A 125 -5.60 8.09 -14.08
C ALA A 125 -6.28 8.98 -13.01
N ARG A 126 -7.32 8.48 -12.31
CA ARG A 126 -7.99 9.17 -11.20
C ARG A 126 -6.95 9.62 -10.17
N HIS A 127 -7.00 10.92 -9.79
CA HIS A 127 -6.11 11.56 -8.82
C HIS A 127 -4.60 11.48 -9.14
N TYR A 128 -4.18 11.21 -10.36
CA TYR A 128 -2.75 11.07 -10.70
C TYR A 128 -1.94 12.33 -10.39
N SER A 129 -2.47 13.53 -10.71
CA SER A 129 -1.78 14.79 -10.37
C SER A 129 -1.53 14.92 -8.87
N ARG A 130 -2.52 14.54 -8.04
CA ARG A 130 -2.39 14.52 -6.58
C ARG A 130 -1.38 13.46 -6.13
N GLY A 131 -1.37 12.30 -6.79
CA GLY A 131 -0.41 11.23 -6.51
C GLY A 131 1.03 11.64 -6.81
N VAL A 132 1.26 12.29 -7.96
CA VAL A 132 2.58 12.83 -8.34
C VAL A 132 3.06 13.89 -7.33
N ALA A 133 2.19 14.83 -6.93
CA ALA A 133 2.51 15.83 -5.93
C ALA A 133 2.93 15.18 -4.60
N LEU A 134 2.15 14.21 -4.11
CA LEU A 134 2.45 13.48 -2.88
C LEU A 134 3.79 12.72 -2.96
N LEU A 135 4.06 12.03 -4.06
CA LEU A 135 5.33 11.32 -4.24
C LEU A 135 6.51 12.29 -4.19
N ARG A 136 6.37 13.46 -4.81
CA ARG A 136 7.38 14.52 -4.78
C ARG A 136 7.63 15.05 -3.36
N GLU A 137 6.56 15.29 -2.60
CA GLU A 137 6.61 15.70 -1.19
C GLU A 137 7.28 14.63 -0.30
N CYS A 138 7.08 13.35 -0.61
CA CYS A 138 7.73 12.24 0.06
C CYS A 138 9.19 11.99 -0.38
N GLY A 139 9.71 12.77 -1.36
CA GLY A 139 11.11 12.70 -1.78
C GLY A 139 11.40 11.79 -2.98
N PHE A 140 10.40 11.19 -3.60
CA PHE A 140 10.59 10.41 -4.82
C PHE A 140 10.95 11.31 -6.02
N ARG A 141 11.74 10.78 -6.94
CA ARG A 141 12.17 11.48 -8.17
C ARG A 141 11.83 10.70 -9.44
N ALA A 142 11.52 9.42 -9.31
CA ALA A 142 11.21 8.53 -10.42
C ALA A 142 10.07 7.59 -10.06
N LEU A 143 9.40 7.07 -11.08
CA LEU A 143 8.46 5.98 -11.01
C LEU A 143 9.07 4.74 -11.66
N ARG A 144 8.66 3.56 -11.19
CA ARG A 144 9.01 2.28 -11.80
C ARG A 144 7.86 1.77 -12.65
N GLY A 145 8.18 1.35 -13.87
CA GLY A 145 7.27 0.65 -14.76
C GLY A 145 7.73 -0.79 -15.01
N TYR A 146 6.84 -1.62 -15.55
CA TYR A 146 7.12 -3.02 -15.87
C TYR A 146 6.55 -3.43 -17.21
N ALA A 147 7.32 -4.19 -18.00
CA ALA A 147 6.82 -4.95 -19.12
C ALA A 147 7.48 -6.33 -19.13
N ARG A 148 6.69 -7.39 -19.21
CA ARG A 148 7.16 -8.79 -19.20
C ARG A 148 8.11 -9.08 -18.04
N ARG A 149 7.79 -8.54 -16.85
CA ARG A 149 8.58 -8.60 -15.62
C ARG A 149 9.94 -7.87 -15.68
N GLN A 150 10.22 -7.12 -16.72
CA GLN A 150 11.38 -6.24 -16.79
C GLN A 150 11.00 -4.87 -16.26
N ALA A 151 11.76 -4.38 -15.29
CA ALA A 151 11.57 -3.07 -14.69
C ALA A 151 12.35 -2.00 -15.46
N TRP A 152 11.78 -0.79 -15.53
CA TRP A 152 12.51 0.43 -15.91
C TRP A 152 12.04 1.59 -15.05
N GLU A 153 12.87 2.62 -14.98
CA GLU A 153 12.53 3.85 -14.27
C GLU A 153 12.38 5.02 -15.23
N PHE A 154 11.49 5.93 -14.89
CA PHE A 154 11.29 7.19 -15.61
C PHE A 154 11.04 8.31 -14.59
N PRO A 155 11.48 9.57 -14.91
CA PRO A 155 11.32 10.68 -13.99
C PRO A 155 9.85 10.93 -13.65
N LEU A 156 9.59 11.40 -12.43
CA LEU A 156 8.26 11.91 -12.09
C LEU A 156 7.89 13.06 -13.05
N PRO A 157 6.67 13.07 -13.63
CA PRO A 157 6.18 14.17 -14.44
C PRO A 157 6.30 15.52 -13.70
N GLU A 158 6.56 16.60 -14.43
CA GLU A 158 6.59 17.97 -13.88
C GLU A 158 5.23 18.45 -13.36
#